data_76572d212584d4c1891811480668c645
#
_entry.id   76572d212584d4c1891811480668c645
#
_cell.length_a   1.000
_cell.length_b   1.000
_cell.length_c   1.000
_cell.angle_alpha   90.00
_cell.angle_beta   90.00
_cell.angle_gamma   90.00
#
_symmetry.space_group_name_H-M   'P 1'
#
loop_
_entity.id
_entity.type
_entity.pdbx_description
1 polymer ?
#
loop_
_entity_poly.entity_id
_entity_poly.type
_entity_poly.pdbx_seq_one_letter_code
_entity_poly.pdbx_strand_id
1 'polypeptide(L)'
;MAAFILSLLKTHPVKLNCLAEKEIFVSTNGVHLDIILSLANIDSEFLQKLEIPAQTEYISFGWGDKQFYVNTPEWKDLTFKTAFTALFLKSESAMHVTVYSQKHSSWKKVKLCPSQHDKLNRYIEKSFRQNENGSFQKIDVSGYYKTDAFYAANGSFSLFRTCNIWVNKALKETGIETSVWSPFDLGVLYHLQE
;
A
#
# COMPACT_ATOMS: atom_id res chain seq x y z
N MET A 1 2.86 -10.04 22.43
CA MET A 1 4.13 -10.79 22.29
C MET A 1 4.24 -11.52 20.95
N ALA A 2 3.30 -12.36 20.53
CA ALA A 2 3.38 -13.10 19.25
C ALA A 2 3.54 -12.21 18.01
N ALA A 3 2.76 -11.13 17.88
CA ALA A 3 2.86 -10.19 16.76
C ALA A 3 4.26 -9.57 16.61
N PHE A 4 4.89 -9.23 17.70
CA PHE A 4 6.24 -8.68 17.72
C PHE A 4 7.28 -9.71 17.26
N ILE A 5 7.18 -10.95 17.75
CA ILE A 5 8.09 -12.05 17.33
C ILE A 5 7.93 -12.31 15.83
N LEU A 6 6.71 -12.43 15.31
CA LEU A 6 6.44 -12.68 13.89
C LEU A 6 6.90 -11.52 13.01
N SER A 7 6.93 -10.29 13.53
CA SER A 7 7.45 -9.12 12.82
C SER A 7 8.98 -9.15 12.67
N LEU A 8 9.69 -9.77 13.60
CA LEU A 8 11.14 -9.92 13.54
C LEU A 8 11.59 -11.15 12.73
N LEU A 9 10.73 -12.15 12.56
CA LEU A 9 11.02 -13.31 11.74
C LEU A 9 10.84 -12.95 10.27
N LYS A 10 11.84 -13.28 9.45
CA LYS A 10 11.83 -12.99 8.01
C LYS A 10 11.34 -14.19 7.19
N THR A 11 10.75 -13.86 6.06
CA THR A 11 10.43 -14.86 5.02
C THR A 11 11.70 -15.26 4.25
N HIS A 12 11.68 -16.45 3.68
CA HIS A 12 12.78 -16.95 2.84
C HIS A 12 12.23 -17.23 1.43
N PRO A 13 12.02 -16.19 0.61
CA PRO A 13 11.53 -16.40 -0.75
C PRO A 13 12.57 -17.12 -1.60
N VAL A 14 12.10 -17.82 -2.62
CA VAL A 14 12.98 -18.40 -3.63
C VAL A 14 13.71 -17.26 -4.35
N LYS A 15 15.04 -17.29 -4.34
CA LYS A 15 15.84 -16.31 -5.06
C LYS A 15 15.60 -16.47 -6.56
N LEU A 16 15.18 -15.39 -7.20
CA LEU A 16 15.06 -15.35 -8.65
C LEU A 16 16.42 -15.01 -9.26
N ASN A 17 16.79 -15.72 -10.32
CA ASN A 17 17.98 -15.39 -11.10
C ASN A 17 17.58 -14.35 -12.17
N CYS A 18 17.58 -13.09 -11.79
CA CYS A 18 17.20 -11.96 -12.66
C CYS A 18 17.94 -10.68 -12.25
N LEU A 19 18.03 -9.74 -13.17
CA LEU A 19 18.52 -8.40 -12.87
C LEU A 19 17.41 -7.57 -12.21
N ALA A 20 17.70 -7.00 -11.05
CA ALA A 20 16.78 -6.16 -10.30
C ALA A 20 16.85 -4.71 -10.86
N GLU A 21 16.22 -4.50 -12.01
CA GLU A 21 16.25 -3.24 -12.78
C GLU A 21 15.11 -2.29 -12.44
N LYS A 22 14.05 -2.79 -11.81
CA LYS A 22 12.91 -1.99 -11.41
C LYS A 22 13.07 -1.52 -9.97
N GLU A 23 12.60 -0.31 -9.70
CA GLU A 23 12.59 0.27 -8.36
C GLU A 23 11.17 0.59 -7.95
N ILE A 24 10.85 0.26 -6.72
CA ILE A 24 9.67 0.73 -6.00
C ILE A 24 10.11 1.37 -4.69
N PHE A 25 9.19 2.04 -4.02
CA PHE A 25 9.47 2.60 -2.72
C PHE A 25 8.38 2.21 -1.73
N VAL A 26 8.75 2.20 -0.46
CA VAL A 26 7.83 2.05 0.67
C VAL A 26 7.98 3.28 1.55
N SER A 27 6.88 3.94 1.86
CA SER A 27 6.85 5.07 2.80
C SER A 27 6.10 4.71 4.07
N THR A 28 6.42 5.41 5.14
CA THR A 28 5.69 5.36 6.41
C THR A 28 5.40 6.76 6.91
N ASN A 29 4.28 6.92 7.62
CA ASN A 29 3.99 8.09 8.45
C ASN A 29 4.16 7.79 9.95
N GLY A 30 4.79 6.65 10.30
CA GLY A 30 5.01 6.18 11.66
C GLY A 30 4.01 5.13 12.15
N VAL A 31 2.91 4.92 11.42
CA VAL A 31 1.87 3.92 11.76
C VAL A 31 1.32 3.19 10.54
N HIS A 32 1.42 3.78 9.36
CA HIS A 32 0.84 3.29 8.12
C HIS A 32 1.89 3.23 7.01
N LEU A 33 1.85 2.18 6.22
CA LEU A 33 2.72 1.98 5.06
C LEU A 33 1.97 2.16 3.76
N ASP A 34 2.65 2.79 2.80
CA ASP A 34 2.25 2.86 1.40
C ASP A 34 3.31 2.25 0.49
N ILE A 35 2.87 1.72 -0.65
CA ILE A 35 3.73 1.30 -1.76
C ILE A 35 3.72 2.42 -2.80
N ILE A 36 4.90 2.82 -3.27
CA ILE A 36 5.04 3.91 -4.23
C ILE A 36 5.71 3.37 -5.49
N LEU A 37 5.08 3.64 -6.62
CA LEU A 37 5.58 3.30 -7.95
C LEU A 37 5.91 4.56 -8.74
N SER A 38 6.96 4.51 -9.57
CA SER A 38 7.15 5.51 -10.62
C SER A 38 6.04 5.34 -11.66
N LEU A 39 5.48 6.46 -12.12
CA LEU A 39 4.43 6.47 -13.15
C LEU A 39 4.87 5.70 -14.41
N ALA A 40 6.13 5.85 -14.81
CA ALA A 40 6.71 5.16 -15.97
C ALA A 40 6.76 3.63 -15.85
N ASN A 41 6.56 3.09 -14.66
CA ASN A 41 6.60 1.67 -14.38
C ASN A 41 5.21 1.05 -14.11
N ILE A 42 4.13 1.83 -14.23
CA ILE A 42 2.75 1.35 -14.08
C ILE A 42 2.16 1.10 -15.46
N ASP A 43 1.43 0.01 -15.59
CA ASP A 43 0.77 -0.35 -16.85
C ASP A 43 -0.20 0.74 -17.28
N SER A 44 -0.21 1.08 -18.58
CA SER A 44 -1.06 2.13 -19.12
C SER A 44 -2.55 1.85 -18.93
N GLU A 45 -2.96 0.59 -19.01
CA GLU A 45 -4.35 0.16 -18.75
C GLU A 45 -4.76 0.39 -17.29
N PHE A 46 -3.84 0.15 -16.35
CA PHE A 46 -4.07 0.47 -14.94
C PHE A 46 -4.17 1.99 -14.73
N LEU A 47 -3.27 2.77 -15.35
CA LEU A 47 -3.29 4.24 -15.23
C LEU A 47 -4.56 4.87 -15.76
N GLN A 48 -5.14 4.35 -16.85
CA GLN A 48 -6.40 4.85 -17.43
C GLN A 48 -7.59 4.72 -16.47
N LYS A 49 -7.49 3.85 -15.47
CA LYS A 49 -8.52 3.66 -14.43
C LYS A 49 -8.39 4.63 -13.27
N LEU A 50 -7.32 5.44 -13.24
CA LEU A 50 -7.02 6.42 -12.22
C LEU A 50 -7.08 7.85 -12.78
N GLU A 51 -7.50 8.80 -11.95
CA GLU A 51 -7.45 10.23 -12.30
C GLU A 51 -6.07 10.78 -11.95
N ILE A 52 -5.17 10.85 -12.93
CA ILE A 52 -3.76 11.24 -12.73
C ILE A 52 -3.50 12.63 -13.31
N PRO A 53 -3.10 13.62 -12.51
CA PRO A 53 -2.66 14.94 -12.98
C PRO A 53 -1.40 14.88 -13.87
N ALA A 54 -1.29 15.80 -14.82
CA ALA A 54 -0.22 15.80 -15.83
C ALA A 54 1.22 15.86 -15.30
N GLN A 55 1.44 16.42 -14.10
CA GLN A 55 2.78 16.59 -13.52
C GLN A 55 3.16 15.47 -12.54
N THR A 56 2.51 14.32 -12.62
CA THR A 56 2.76 13.19 -11.74
C THR A 56 3.99 12.40 -12.19
N GLU A 57 4.91 12.15 -11.28
CA GLU A 57 6.05 11.24 -11.49
C GLU A 57 5.94 9.96 -10.67
N TYR A 58 5.29 10.01 -9.52
CA TYR A 58 5.12 8.87 -8.61
C TYR A 58 3.69 8.79 -8.12
N ILE A 59 3.24 7.56 -7.88
CA ILE A 59 1.93 7.27 -7.29
C ILE A 59 2.14 6.39 -6.06
N SER A 60 1.59 6.84 -4.94
CA SER A 60 1.51 6.09 -3.69
C SER A 60 0.17 5.38 -3.59
N PHE A 61 0.21 4.14 -3.14
CA PHE A 61 -0.94 3.29 -2.93
C PHE A 61 -0.97 2.81 -1.48
N GLY A 62 -1.97 3.25 -0.74
CA GLY A 62 -2.30 2.76 0.60
C GLY A 62 -3.59 1.97 0.56
N TRP A 63 -3.70 0.93 1.39
CA TRP A 63 -4.92 0.17 1.60
C TRP A 63 -5.28 0.21 3.07
N GLY A 64 -6.53 0.49 3.40
CA GLY A 64 -6.90 0.62 4.80
C GLY A 64 -8.41 0.62 5.05
N ASP A 65 -8.80 0.93 6.28
CA ASP A 65 -10.18 1.09 6.69
C ASP A 65 -10.82 2.30 6.00
N LYS A 66 -11.94 2.07 5.30
CA LYS A 66 -12.65 3.14 4.58
C LYS A 66 -13.18 4.22 5.51
N GLN A 67 -13.78 3.82 6.64
CA GLN A 67 -14.36 4.78 7.58
C GLN A 67 -13.28 5.61 8.24
N PHE A 68 -12.15 4.98 8.53
CA PHE A 68 -10.98 5.68 9.05
C PHE A 68 -10.49 6.76 8.06
N TYR A 69 -10.29 6.41 6.80
CA TYR A 69 -9.86 7.35 5.77
C TYR A 69 -10.84 8.51 5.56
N VAL A 70 -12.14 8.22 5.58
CA VAL A 70 -13.18 9.22 5.30
C VAL A 70 -13.46 10.13 6.51
N ASN A 71 -13.38 9.58 7.74
CA ASN A 71 -13.82 10.29 8.95
C ASN A 71 -12.68 10.82 9.83
N THR A 72 -11.40 10.55 9.47
CA THR A 72 -10.25 11.03 10.22
C THR A 72 -9.46 12.01 9.36
N PRO A 73 -9.76 13.32 9.43
CA PRO A 73 -9.16 14.33 8.55
C PRO A 73 -7.64 14.42 8.68
N GLU A 74 -7.11 14.10 9.86
CA GLU A 74 -5.68 14.08 10.10
C GLU A 74 -5.29 12.86 10.96
N TRP A 75 -4.14 12.26 10.68
CA TRP A 75 -3.60 11.14 11.44
C TRP A 75 -3.42 11.42 12.94
N LYS A 76 -3.21 12.69 13.30
CA LYS A 76 -3.12 13.12 14.71
C LYS A 76 -4.46 13.00 15.47
N ASP A 77 -5.58 12.95 14.74
CA ASP A 77 -6.93 12.83 15.33
C ASP A 77 -7.28 11.36 15.62
N LEU A 78 -6.34 10.44 15.37
CA LEU A 78 -6.48 9.04 15.68
C LEU A 78 -6.64 8.82 17.18
N THR A 79 -7.87 8.53 17.60
CA THR A 79 -8.12 8.13 18.98
C THR A 79 -7.94 6.62 19.12
N PHE A 80 -7.53 6.18 20.31
CA PHE A 80 -7.44 4.75 20.64
C PHE A 80 -8.79 4.02 20.38
N LYS A 81 -9.91 4.69 20.65
CA LYS A 81 -11.27 4.16 20.42
C LYS A 81 -11.54 3.92 18.92
N THR A 82 -11.17 4.88 18.06
CA THR A 82 -11.36 4.77 16.60
C THR A 82 -10.50 3.65 16.03
N ALA A 83 -9.22 3.59 16.42
CA ALA A 83 -8.30 2.52 16.03
C ALA A 83 -8.78 1.15 16.53
N PHE A 84 -9.22 1.05 17.79
CA PHE A 84 -9.71 -0.20 18.37
C PHE A 84 -10.96 -0.70 17.66
N THR A 85 -11.93 0.19 17.38
CA THR A 85 -13.17 -0.17 16.68
C THR A 85 -12.86 -0.68 15.27
N ALA A 86 -11.99 -0.01 14.54
CA ALA A 86 -11.56 -0.43 13.20
C ALA A 86 -10.86 -1.80 13.21
N LEU A 87 -10.09 -2.12 14.25
CA LEU A 87 -9.36 -3.39 14.34
C LEU A 87 -10.27 -4.59 14.66
N PHE A 88 -11.29 -4.42 15.48
CA PHE A 88 -12.11 -5.54 15.97
C PHE A 88 -13.40 -5.77 15.18
N LEU A 89 -13.89 -4.77 14.47
CA LEU A 89 -15.06 -4.90 13.59
C LEU A 89 -14.59 -4.98 12.15
N LYS A 90 -15.08 -5.98 11.42
CA LYS A 90 -14.85 -6.02 9.97
C LYS A 90 -15.51 -4.81 9.33
N SER A 91 -14.72 -4.00 8.67
CA SER A 91 -15.17 -2.80 7.96
C SER A 91 -14.81 -2.85 6.48
N GLU A 92 -15.50 -2.05 5.67
CA GLU A 92 -15.12 -1.85 4.28
C GLU A 92 -13.71 -1.25 4.19
N SER A 93 -12.98 -1.63 3.15
CA SER A 93 -11.67 -1.09 2.86
C SER A 93 -11.70 -0.08 1.72
N ALA A 94 -10.71 0.79 1.70
CA ALA A 94 -10.45 1.73 0.62
C ALA A 94 -8.98 1.73 0.23
N MET A 95 -8.72 2.07 -1.04
CA MET A 95 -7.41 2.46 -1.53
C MET A 95 -7.29 3.96 -1.41
N HIS A 96 -6.20 4.42 -0.81
CA HIS A 96 -5.77 5.82 -0.82
C HIS A 96 -4.68 5.97 -1.88
N VAL A 97 -4.92 6.82 -2.85
CA VAL A 97 -4.01 7.08 -3.96
C VAL A 97 -3.51 8.51 -3.85
N THR A 98 -2.22 8.68 -3.68
CA THR A 98 -1.58 10.01 -3.61
C THR A 98 -0.57 10.16 -4.73
N VAL A 99 -0.59 11.29 -5.43
CA VAL A 99 0.34 11.58 -6.52
C VAL A 99 1.42 12.57 -6.10
N TYR A 100 2.63 12.36 -6.61
CA TYR A 100 3.79 13.19 -6.33
C TYR A 100 4.49 13.58 -7.64
N SER A 101 4.96 14.82 -7.71
CA SER A 101 5.76 15.35 -8.82
C SER A 101 7.26 15.10 -8.66
N GLN A 102 7.69 14.53 -7.53
CA GLN A 102 9.09 14.23 -7.27
C GLN A 102 9.25 13.14 -6.21
N LYS A 103 10.40 12.49 -6.20
CA LYS A 103 10.78 11.51 -5.19
C LYS A 103 11.11 12.20 -3.85
N HIS A 104 10.71 11.57 -2.75
CA HIS A 104 11.10 11.99 -1.41
C HIS A 104 12.25 11.13 -0.86
N SER A 105 13.20 11.76 -0.18
CA SER A 105 14.39 11.08 0.39
C SER A 105 14.05 10.12 1.53
N SER A 106 12.90 10.29 2.18
CA SER A 106 12.45 9.42 3.28
C SER A 106 11.90 8.06 2.80
N TRP A 107 11.65 7.88 1.51
CA TRP A 107 11.12 6.63 0.99
C TRP A 107 12.19 5.54 0.96
N LYS A 108 11.86 4.38 1.47
CA LYS A 108 12.72 3.19 1.40
C LYS A 108 12.65 2.58 0.02
N LYS A 109 13.81 2.47 -0.64
CA LYS A 109 13.92 1.88 -1.97
C LYS A 109 13.96 0.36 -1.88
N VAL A 110 13.24 -0.30 -2.79
CA VAL A 110 13.26 -1.76 -2.99
C VAL A 110 13.48 -2.04 -4.47
N LYS A 111 14.48 -2.87 -4.76
CA LYS A 111 14.79 -3.28 -6.14
C LYS A 111 14.07 -4.58 -6.48
N LEU A 112 13.52 -4.64 -7.68
CA LEU A 112 12.71 -5.74 -8.18
C LEU A 112 13.17 -6.21 -9.57
N CYS A 113 13.05 -7.49 -9.83
CA CYS A 113 13.03 -7.99 -11.20
C CYS A 113 11.77 -7.52 -11.94
N PRO A 114 11.78 -7.43 -13.28
CA PRO A 114 10.59 -7.11 -14.06
C PRO A 114 9.38 -7.99 -13.70
N SER A 115 9.55 -9.30 -13.60
CA SER A 115 8.45 -10.23 -13.24
C SER A 115 7.90 -10.03 -11.83
N GLN A 116 8.72 -9.59 -10.88
CA GLN A 116 8.28 -9.24 -9.53
C GLN A 116 7.47 -7.94 -9.56
N HIS A 117 7.94 -6.96 -10.34
CA HIS A 117 7.27 -5.70 -10.53
C HIS A 117 5.88 -5.87 -11.16
N ASP A 118 5.76 -6.73 -12.18
CA ASP A 118 4.47 -7.05 -12.81
C ASP A 118 3.51 -7.73 -11.82
N LYS A 119 4.02 -8.61 -10.96
CA LYS A 119 3.20 -9.21 -9.89
C LYS A 119 2.70 -8.14 -8.92
N LEU A 120 3.55 -7.17 -8.58
CA LEU A 120 3.17 -6.08 -7.69
C LEU A 120 2.10 -5.18 -8.31
N ASN A 121 2.26 -4.78 -9.57
CA ASN A 121 1.23 -4.02 -10.29
C ASN A 121 -0.12 -4.74 -10.24
N ARG A 122 -0.16 -6.02 -10.60
CA ARG A 122 -1.37 -6.84 -10.53
C ARG A 122 -1.95 -6.97 -9.11
N TYR A 123 -1.09 -7.05 -8.09
CA TYR A 123 -1.54 -7.09 -6.69
C TYR A 123 -2.23 -5.79 -6.29
N ILE A 124 -1.63 -4.65 -6.62
CA ILE A 124 -2.18 -3.33 -6.33
C ILE A 124 -3.49 -3.14 -7.10
N GLU A 125 -3.50 -3.40 -8.41
CA GLU A 125 -4.69 -3.27 -9.25
C GLU A 125 -5.87 -4.12 -8.73
N LYS A 126 -5.62 -5.38 -8.37
CA LYS A 126 -6.62 -6.29 -7.79
C LYS A 126 -7.15 -5.83 -6.43
N SER A 127 -6.47 -4.91 -5.76
CA SER A 127 -6.94 -4.34 -4.50
C SER A 127 -8.07 -3.34 -4.69
N PHE A 128 -8.21 -2.77 -5.88
CA PHE A 128 -9.32 -1.87 -6.22
C PHE A 128 -10.60 -2.64 -6.52
N ARG A 129 -11.74 -2.10 -6.07
CA ARG A 129 -13.05 -2.57 -6.52
C ARG A 129 -13.38 -1.92 -7.85
N GLN A 130 -13.78 -2.74 -8.81
CA GLN A 130 -14.15 -2.29 -10.14
C GLN A 130 -15.68 -2.23 -10.30
N ASN A 131 -16.12 -1.32 -11.15
CA ASN A 131 -17.48 -1.26 -11.67
C ASN A 131 -17.67 -2.29 -12.78
N GLU A 132 -18.89 -2.47 -13.26
CA GLU A 132 -19.22 -3.38 -14.39
C GLU A 132 -18.49 -3.03 -15.68
N ASN A 133 -18.15 -1.77 -15.89
CA ASN A 133 -17.37 -1.28 -17.04
C ASN A 133 -15.83 -1.40 -16.85
N GLY A 134 -15.36 -1.99 -15.74
CA GLY A 134 -13.94 -2.16 -15.45
C GLY A 134 -13.23 -0.95 -14.83
N SER A 135 -13.91 0.19 -14.67
CA SER A 135 -13.35 1.37 -14.00
C SER A 135 -13.26 1.16 -12.48
N PHE A 136 -12.31 1.81 -11.82
CA PHE A 136 -12.25 1.79 -10.35
C PHE A 136 -13.37 2.63 -9.73
N GLN A 137 -13.96 2.13 -8.64
CA GLN A 137 -15.01 2.82 -7.91
C GLN A 137 -14.42 3.93 -7.06
N LYS A 138 -14.37 5.15 -7.58
CA LYS A 138 -13.94 6.32 -6.80
C LYS A 138 -14.97 6.60 -5.68
N ILE A 139 -14.48 6.97 -4.51
CA ILE A 139 -15.31 7.39 -3.38
C ILE A 139 -15.44 8.92 -3.48
N ASP A 140 -16.66 9.41 -3.49
CA ASP A 140 -16.95 10.85 -3.60
C ASP A 140 -16.77 11.55 -2.24
N VAL A 141 -15.51 11.70 -1.86
CA VAL A 141 -15.07 12.46 -0.67
C VAL A 141 -13.82 13.24 -1.03
N SER A 142 -13.62 14.36 -0.35
CA SER A 142 -12.38 15.13 -0.50
C SER A 142 -11.20 14.32 0.02
N GLY A 143 -10.08 14.37 -0.69
CA GLY A 143 -8.80 13.86 -0.20
C GLY A 143 -8.26 14.70 0.96
N TYR A 144 -7.21 14.25 1.60
CA TYR A 144 -6.48 15.03 2.61
C TYR A 144 -5.75 16.22 2.00
N TYR A 145 -5.37 16.07 0.73
CA TYR A 145 -4.69 17.07 -0.08
C TYR A 145 -5.39 17.21 -1.43
N LYS A 146 -4.93 18.18 -2.24
CA LYS A 146 -5.41 18.32 -3.63
C LYS A 146 -4.86 17.25 -4.58
N THR A 147 -3.94 16.44 -4.08
CA THR A 147 -3.16 15.44 -4.86
C THR A 147 -3.47 14.01 -4.48
N ASP A 148 -4.57 13.75 -3.79
CA ASP A 148 -4.98 12.41 -3.40
C ASP A 148 -6.46 12.16 -3.66
N ALA A 149 -6.80 10.86 -3.77
CA ALA A 149 -8.17 10.39 -3.97
C ALA A 149 -8.37 9.04 -3.29
N PHE A 150 -9.62 8.74 -2.96
CA PHE A 150 -10.02 7.46 -2.38
C PHE A 150 -10.83 6.64 -3.37
N TYR A 151 -10.56 5.32 -3.38
CA TYR A 151 -11.28 4.35 -4.19
C TYR A 151 -11.77 3.19 -3.30
N ALA A 152 -12.92 2.62 -3.60
CA ALA A 152 -13.38 1.43 -2.92
C ALA A 152 -12.38 0.27 -3.16
N ALA A 153 -12.08 -0.48 -2.10
CA ALA A 153 -11.14 -1.58 -2.18
C ALA A 153 -11.81 -2.94 -1.99
N ASN A 154 -11.15 -3.97 -2.48
CA ASN A 154 -11.49 -5.35 -2.22
C ASN A 154 -10.96 -5.80 -0.87
N GLY A 155 -11.70 -6.67 -0.21
CA GLY A 155 -11.38 -7.17 1.12
C GLY A 155 -12.11 -6.41 2.23
N SER A 156 -11.74 -6.69 3.46
CA SER A 156 -12.25 -6.01 4.65
C SER A 156 -11.10 -5.76 5.62
N PHE A 157 -11.10 -4.58 6.21
CA PHE A 157 -10.14 -4.22 7.25
C PHE A 157 -10.46 -4.96 8.55
N SER A 158 -9.45 -5.41 9.28
CA SER A 158 -9.58 -6.05 10.58
C SER A 158 -8.21 -6.18 11.25
N LEU A 159 -8.16 -6.63 12.51
CA LEU A 159 -6.91 -6.90 13.23
C LEU A 159 -5.91 -7.78 12.45
N PHE A 160 -6.40 -8.71 11.63
CA PHE A 160 -5.59 -9.61 10.81
C PHE A 160 -5.38 -9.14 9.37
N ARG A 161 -5.90 -7.96 9.01
CA ARG A 161 -5.82 -7.35 7.68
C ARG A 161 -5.72 -5.84 7.83
N THR A 162 -4.55 -5.35 8.25
CA THR A 162 -4.24 -3.92 8.36
C THR A 162 -3.50 -3.42 7.11
N CYS A 163 -3.32 -2.11 7.02
CA CYS A 163 -2.50 -1.47 5.98
C CYS A 163 -1.09 -2.10 5.90
N ASN A 164 -0.43 -2.27 7.03
CA ASN A 164 0.92 -2.82 7.08
C ASN A 164 0.98 -4.29 6.66
N ILE A 165 -0.05 -5.08 7.02
CA ILE A 165 -0.19 -6.47 6.56
C ILE A 165 -0.43 -6.51 5.05
N TRP A 166 -1.18 -5.55 4.47
CA TRP A 166 -1.39 -5.45 3.03
C TRP A 166 -0.06 -5.21 2.29
N VAL A 167 0.76 -4.26 2.75
CA VAL A 167 2.11 -4.02 2.19
C VAL A 167 3.01 -5.25 2.37
N ASN A 168 3.05 -5.83 3.58
CA ASN A 168 3.83 -7.03 3.85
C ASN A 168 3.44 -8.20 2.93
N LYS A 169 2.15 -8.37 2.66
CA LYS A 169 1.64 -9.39 1.74
C LYS A 169 2.05 -9.11 0.30
N ALA A 170 1.97 -7.85 -0.15
CA ALA A 170 2.43 -7.44 -1.48
C ALA A 170 3.91 -7.82 -1.70
N LEU A 171 4.77 -7.51 -0.74
CA LEU A 171 6.19 -7.85 -0.79
C LEU A 171 6.41 -9.36 -0.83
N LYS A 172 5.67 -10.14 -0.04
CA LYS A 172 5.75 -11.61 -0.08
C LYS A 172 5.34 -12.19 -1.42
N GLU A 173 4.21 -11.75 -1.97
CA GLU A 173 3.71 -12.25 -3.26
C GLU A 173 4.65 -11.91 -4.41
N THR A 174 5.41 -10.84 -4.28
CA THR A 174 6.48 -10.50 -5.23
C THR A 174 7.77 -11.25 -5.00
N GLY A 175 7.88 -12.00 -3.91
CA GLY A 175 9.10 -12.75 -3.57
C GLY A 175 10.19 -11.87 -2.97
N ILE A 176 9.84 -10.76 -2.34
CA ILE A 176 10.75 -9.93 -1.55
C ILE A 176 10.80 -10.44 -0.12
N GLU A 177 12.00 -10.49 0.44
CA GLU A 177 12.20 -10.83 1.85
C GLU A 177 11.55 -9.76 2.73
N THR A 178 10.69 -10.18 3.62
CA THR A 178 9.98 -9.30 4.56
C THR A 178 9.57 -10.08 5.81
N SER A 179 8.86 -9.49 6.75
CA SER A 179 8.41 -10.19 7.97
C SER A 179 7.44 -11.33 7.68
N VAL A 180 7.48 -12.37 8.50
CA VAL A 180 6.51 -13.48 8.43
C VAL A 180 5.08 -12.94 8.60
N TRP A 181 4.88 -12.04 9.56
CA TRP A 181 3.63 -11.30 9.71
C TRP A 181 3.89 -10.05 10.54
N SER A 182 3.46 -8.89 10.07
CA SER A 182 3.61 -7.65 10.81
C SER A 182 2.39 -6.74 10.67
N PRO A 183 1.67 -6.45 11.76
CA PRO A 183 0.69 -5.38 11.79
C PRO A 183 1.34 -4.01 11.98
N PHE A 184 2.65 -3.95 12.22
CA PHE A 184 3.43 -2.74 12.48
C PHE A 184 4.28 -2.39 11.26
N ASP A 185 4.40 -1.11 10.98
CA ASP A 185 5.25 -0.58 9.91
C ASP A 185 6.73 -0.93 10.13
N LEU A 186 7.22 -0.76 11.36
CA LEU A 186 8.60 -1.06 11.74
C LEU A 186 9.00 -2.50 11.43
N GLY A 187 8.10 -3.48 11.61
CA GLY A 187 8.42 -4.87 11.31
C GLY A 187 8.63 -5.12 9.82
N VAL A 188 7.89 -4.44 8.94
CA VAL A 188 8.10 -4.52 7.49
C VAL A 188 9.36 -3.79 7.09
N LEU A 189 9.55 -2.55 7.56
CA LEU A 189 10.70 -1.71 7.23
C LEU A 189 12.03 -2.29 7.72
N TYR A 190 12.01 -3.02 8.84
CA TYR A 190 13.21 -3.68 9.40
C TYR A 190 13.86 -4.64 8.40
N HIS A 191 13.07 -5.35 7.60
CA HIS A 191 13.55 -6.30 6.61
C HIS A 191 13.85 -5.67 5.23
N LEU A 192 13.49 -4.40 5.02
CA LEU A 192 13.80 -3.64 3.81
C LEU A 192 15.10 -2.82 3.94
N GLN A 193 15.95 -3.13 4.91
CA GLN A 193 17.26 -2.51 5.02
C GLN A 193 18.18 -3.10 3.95
N GLU A 194 18.93 -2.21 3.28
CA GLU A 194 19.97 -2.53 2.28
C GLU A 194 21.12 -3.33 2.90
#